data_6a65a3061ddf86f3366281cf1f515c8e
#
_entry.id   6a65a3061ddf86f3366281cf1f515c8e
#
_cell.length_a   1.000
_cell.length_b   1.000
_cell.length_c   1.000
_cell.angle_alpha   90.00
_cell.angle_beta   90.00
_cell.angle_gamma   90.00
#
_symmetry.space_group_name_H-M   'P 1'
#
loop_
_entity.id
_entity.type
_entity.pdbx_description
1 polymer ?
#
loop_
_entity_poly.entity_id
_entity_poly.type
_entity_poly.pdbx_seq_one_letter_code
_entity_poly.pdbx_strand_id
1 'polypeptide(L)'
;MSMESRFKVVILGGGSAGWMTAAYLSKALEHGVEISVIESPGIGSIGVGEATFSTIQLFFAFLGLKERDWMPHCNASYKVGIKFVDWNAERRHFYHPFQRFDIVQGRSIAEWWLKLKRNSTPFDYACFTIPKFCDAGKSPRYMDGHVFDSKVDGHLTSDNPDEPLLLDDLQIQYPYAYHFDANLLAKYLMGYACKRGVTQIQDDVTEVHRADNGDIASLQTKEHGRQEGDLFIDCTGFRGLLINQVLNEPFISFSESLLCDSAVALRVPSDPKTEGINPYTSATALSSGWVWNIPLFHRIGTGYVYSSAFTTPDKAEREFRAHLGKRAEGCTASHIKMRIGRSRNSWVRNCVAIGLSSGFVEPLESTGIFFIQNAIEQLVSHFPRKVWDEENVKSYNNAIADCIDGVREFLTLHYVASSRNDTPFWKSTKNDIVVPDALAERMALWKTKLPTSRTINQKYHGFEAYSYCVMLLGLGWIPKGNLAVLDHMDDMRASLAFEAIRSRADYLTATLPSQYEYLSSQYQNPEEGGLVAAAAASGGA
;
A
#
# COMPACT_ATOMS: atom_id res chain seq x y z
N MET A 1 46.07 -6.72 1.36
CA MET A 1 44.79 -6.60 0.66
C MET A 1 44.54 -5.11 0.49
N SER A 2 44.57 -4.58 -0.73
CA SER A 2 44.18 -3.18 -0.99
C SER A 2 42.74 -3.01 -0.52
N MET A 3 42.45 -2.03 0.31
CA MET A 3 41.08 -1.63 0.64
C MET A 3 40.43 -1.20 -0.69
N GLU A 4 39.71 -2.13 -1.34
CA GLU A 4 38.83 -1.71 -2.43
C GLU A 4 37.86 -0.69 -1.83
N SER A 5 37.72 0.46 -2.50
CA SER A 5 36.75 1.49 -2.08
C SER A 5 35.35 0.83 -2.06
N ARG A 6 34.64 0.97 -0.92
CA ARG A 6 33.26 0.51 -0.81
C ARG A 6 32.41 1.09 -1.92
N PHE A 7 31.40 0.34 -2.34
CA PHE A 7 30.42 0.82 -3.32
C PHE A 7 29.53 1.90 -2.68
N LYS A 8 29.47 3.09 -3.27
CA LYS A 8 28.77 4.25 -2.72
C LYS A 8 27.36 4.37 -3.27
N VAL A 9 26.38 4.36 -2.38
CA VAL A 9 24.95 4.58 -2.70
C VAL A 9 24.51 5.91 -2.13
N VAL A 10 24.04 6.81 -2.99
CA VAL A 10 23.50 8.12 -2.59
C VAL A 10 21.99 8.14 -2.84
N ILE A 11 21.21 8.25 -1.76
CA ILE A 11 19.76 8.32 -1.81
C ILE A 11 19.35 9.80 -1.70
N LEU A 12 18.63 10.31 -2.69
CA LEU A 12 18.12 11.68 -2.69
C LEU A 12 16.61 11.69 -2.34
N GLY A 13 16.31 12.23 -1.17
CA GLY A 13 14.96 12.33 -0.60
C GLY A 13 14.80 11.54 0.70
N GLY A 14 14.49 12.22 1.80
CA GLY A 14 14.36 11.68 3.17
C GLY A 14 12.92 11.32 3.59
N GLY A 15 12.01 11.11 2.64
CA GLY A 15 10.66 10.62 2.94
C GLY A 15 10.61 9.10 3.19
N SER A 16 9.40 8.54 3.23
CA SER A 16 9.19 7.09 3.45
C SER A 16 10.00 6.24 2.46
N ALA A 17 10.01 6.59 1.16
CA ALA A 17 10.77 5.84 0.17
C ALA A 17 12.28 5.83 0.45
N GLY A 18 12.86 6.99 0.78
CA GLY A 18 14.29 7.09 1.05
C GLY A 18 14.72 6.33 2.30
N TRP A 19 14.02 6.52 3.41
CA TRP A 19 14.38 5.86 4.67
C TRP A 19 14.03 4.37 4.71
N MET A 20 12.96 3.93 4.03
CA MET A 20 12.71 2.50 3.81
C MET A 20 13.84 1.86 2.99
N THR A 21 14.27 2.52 1.91
CA THR A 21 15.39 2.07 1.07
C THR A 21 16.69 2.01 1.88
N ALA A 22 17.04 3.07 2.60
CA ALA A 22 18.25 3.12 3.41
C ALA A 22 18.28 2.04 4.50
N ALA A 23 17.17 1.87 5.22
CA ALA A 23 17.04 0.86 6.26
C ALA A 23 17.20 -0.56 5.69
N TYR A 24 16.52 -0.87 4.58
CA TYR A 24 16.58 -2.19 3.97
C TYR A 24 17.96 -2.49 3.39
N LEU A 25 18.53 -1.57 2.59
CA LEU A 25 19.86 -1.75 1.99
C LEU A 25 20.95 -1.87 3.04
N SER A 26 20.89 -1.09 4.14
CA SER A 26 21.88 -1.17 5.24
C SER A 26 21.90 -2.54 5.92
N LYS A 27 20.77 -3.28 5.89
CA LYS A 27 20.72 -4.64 6.40
C LYS A 27 21.07 -5.68 5.33
N ALA A 28 20.56 -5.52 4.13
CA ALA A 28 20.76 -6.50 3.05
C ALA A 28 22.21 -6.58 2.55
N LEU A 29 22.92 -5.45 2.54
CA LEU A 29 24.26 -5.31 1.95
C LEU A 29 25.38 -5.17 3.00
N GLU A 30 25.04 -5.02 4.24
CA GLU A 30 25.89 -4.94 5.43
C GLU A 30 27.23 -4.19 5.26
N HIS A 31 28.30 -4.91 4.88
CA HIS A 31 29.67 -4.38 4.85
C HIS A 31 30.14 -3.95 3.45
N GLY A 32 29.35 -4.21 2.41
CA GLY A 32 29.78 -4.01 1.02
C GLY A 32 29.57 -2.59 0.50
N VAL A 33 28.74 -1.79 1.18
CA VAL A 33 28.28 -0.48 0.70
C VAL A 33 28.47 0.63 1.72
N GLU A 34 28.60 1.84 1.21
CA GLU A 34 28.51 3.09 1.98
C GLU A 34 27.23 3.81 1.52
N ILE A 35 26.31 4.07 2.44
CA ILE A 35 25.00 4.64 2.11
C ILE A 35 24.89 6.03 2.73
N SER A 36 24.49 7.02 1.93
CA SER A 36 24.11 8.36 2.38
C SER A 36 22.70 8.71 1.92
N VAL A 37 21.96 9.42 2.77
CA VAL A 37 20.63 9.97 2.45
C VAL A 37 20.71 11.48 2.50
N ILE A 38 20.41 12.16 1.40
CA ILE A 38 20.33 13.62 1.31
C ILE A 38 18.86 14.01 1.38
N GLU A 39 18.52 14.82 2.38
CA GLU A 39 17.15 15.32 2.55
C GLU A 39 17.12 16.82 2.77
N SER A 40 16.21 17.50 2.05
CA SER A 40 16.00 18.93 2.18
C SER A 40 15.25 19.25 3.48
N PRO A 41 15.77 20.14 4.34
CA PRO A 41 15.05 20.56 5.54
C PRO A 41 13.79 21.39 5.25
N GLY A 42 13.69 21.96 4.04
CA GLY A 42 12.58 22.82 3.62
C GLY A 42 11.42 22.08 2.93
N ILE A 43 11.60 20.81 2.54
CA ILE A 43 10.57 20.05 1.84
C ILE A 43 9.86 19.11 2.82
N GLY A 44 8.65 19.49 3.22
CA GLY A 44 7.79 18.62 4.02
C GLY A 44 7.34 17.38 3.25
N SER A 45 7.21 16.25 3.93
CA SER A 45 6.59 15.07 3.32
C SER A 45 5.07 15.22 3.24
N ILE A 46 4.44 14.57 2.27
CA ILE A 46 2.99 14.61 2.04
C ILE A 46 2.18 13.98 3.19
N GLY A 47 2.81 13.31 4.12
CA GLY A 47 2.36 12.59 5.32
C GLY A 47 0.92 12.76 5.79
N VAL A 48 -0.01 12.12 5.13
CA VAL A 48 -1.45 12.15 5.48
C VAL A 48 -1.89 10.97 6.36
N GLY A 49 -1.02 10.02 6.61
CA GLY A 49 -1.29 8.68 7.13
C GLY A 49 -1.28 7.68 5.97
N GLU A 50 -0.59 6.57 6.17
CA GLU A 50 -0.47 5.52 5.17
C GLU A 50 -1.23 4.28 5.61
N ALA A 51 -1.91 3.66 4.65
CA ALA A 51 -2.42 2.32 4.75
C ALA A 51 -1.55 1.40 3.88
N THR A 52 -1.35 0.18 4.32
CA THR A 52 -0.43 -0.73 3.66
C THR A 52 -1.10 -2.00 3.13
N PHE A 53 -0.37 -2.69 2.30
CA PHE A 53 -0.62 -4.04 1.84
C PHE A 53 -0.09 -5.04 2.86
N SER A 54 -0.62 -6.26 2.93
CA SER A 54 -0.21 -7.24 3.95
C SER A 54 1.25 -7.69 3.84
N THR A 55 1.86 -7.58 2.66
CA THR A 55 3.28 -7.89 2.43
C THR A 55 4.26 -7.00 3.22
N ILE A 56 3.81 -5.86 3.76
CA ILE A 56 4.66 -4.99 4.59
C ILE A 56 5.21 -5.71 5.83
N GLN A 57 4.55 -6.78 6.26
CA GLN A 57 5.04 -7.61 7.37
C GLN A 57 6.39 -8.26 7.04
N LEU A 58 6.62 -8.64 5.78
CA LEU A 58 7.91 -9.17 5.32
C LEU A 58 9.03 -8.12 5.45
N PHE A 59 8.72 -6.86 5.13
CA PHE A 59 9.66 -5.75 5.28
C PHE A 59 10.09 -5.57 6.74
N PHE A 60 9.15 -5.52 7.68
CA PHE A 60 9.48 -5.39 9.10
C PHE A 60 10.16 -6.63 9.67
N ALA A 61 9.73 -7.82 9.27
CA ALA A 61 10.36 -9.08 9.65
C ALA A 61 11.82 -9.15 9.17
N PHE A 62 12.08 -8.78 7.91
CA PHE A 62 13.44 -8.70 7.37
C PHE A 62 14.30 -7.72 8.17
N LEU A 63 13.78 -6.56 8.57
CA LEU A 63 14.52 -5.62 9.42
C LEU A 63 14.70 -6.12 10.86
N GLY A 64 14.00 -7.17 11.29
CA GLY A 64 14.00 -7.67 12.66
C GLY A 64 13.20 -6.76 13.61
N LEU A 65 12.26 -5.99 13.08
CA LEU A 65 11.45 -5.04 13.84
C LEU A 65 10.14 -5.71 14.28
N LYS A 66 9.97 -5.89 15.59
CA LYS A 66 8.73 -6.42 16.18
C LYS A 66 7.68 -5.30 16.30
N GLU A 67 6.40 -5.63 16.19
CA GLU A 67 5.29 -4.65 16.28
C GLU A 67 5.38 -3.74 17.52
N ARG A 68 5.70 -4.30 18.68
CA ARG A 68 5.87 -3.55 19.92
C ARG A 68 6.99 -2.50 19.87
N ASP A 69 7.98 -2.66 18.95
CA ASP A 69 9.14 -1.78 18.88
C ASP A 69 8.88 -0.54 18.02
N TRP A 70 8.06 -0.66 16.98
CA TRP A 70 7.85 0.43 16.02
C TRP A 70 6.42 1.01 16.01
N MET A 71 5.38 0.19 16.24
CA MET A 71 3.99 0.63 16.13
C MET A 71 3.66 1.81 17.06
N PRO A 72 4.07 1.82 18.35
CA PRO A 72 3.80 2.94 19.25
C PRO A 72 4.44 4.25 18.76
N HIS A 73 5.65 4.17 18.20
CA HIS A 73 6.37 5.34 17.68
C HIS A 73 5.76 5.91 16.41
N CYS A 74 4.98 5.12 15.68
CA CYS A 74 4.34 5.50 14.41
C CYS A 74 2.84 5.74 14.54
N ASN A 75 2.28 5.74 15.76
CA ASN A 75 0.84 5.82 16.02
C ASN A 75 0.06 4.81 15.14
N ALA A 76 0.61 3.63 14.98
CA ALA A 76 0.11 2.64 14.06
C ALA A 76 -1.19 1.99 14.56
N SER A 77 -1.93 1.38 13.65
CA SER A 77 -3.07 0.51 13.95
C SER A 77 -3.11 -0.64 12.95
N TYR A 78 -3.89 -1.68 13.24
CA TYR A 78 -4.03 -2.81 12.32
C TYR A 78 -5.04 -2.52 11.22
N LYS A 79 -4.78 -3.14 10.07
CA LYS A 79 -5.65 -3.12 8.89
C LYS A 79 -5.87 -4.55 8.41
N VAL A 80 -7.13 -4.99 8.36
CA VAL A 80 -7.49 -6.34 7.89
C VAL A 80 -8.24 -6.35 6.55
N GLY A 81 -8.43 -5.18 5.97
CA GLY A 81 -9.08 -5.02 4.66
C GLY A 81 -9.44 -3.58 4.34
N ILE A 82 -10.23 -3.42 3.28
CA ILE A 82 -10.76 -2.14 2.84
C ILE A 82 -12.29 -2.22 2.77
N LYS A 83 -12.97 -1.21 3.29
CA LYS A 83 -14.42 -1.04 3.18
C LYS A 83 -14.75 -0.06 2.06
N PHE A 84 -15.35 -0.54 1.00
CA PHE A 84 -15.85 0.29 -0.10
C PHE A 84 -17.28 0.74 0.22
N VAL A 85 -17.52 2.04 0.23
CA VAL A 85 -18.83 2.63 0.57
C VAL A 85 -19.34 3.43 -0.62
N ASP A 86 -20.60 3.19 -0.99
CA ASP A 86 -21.32 3.88 -2.08
C ASP A 86 -20.67 3.73 -3.48
N TRP A 87 -19.90 2.64 -3.71
CA TRP A 87 -19.34 2.27 -5.04
C TRP A 87 -20.32 1.45 -5.88
N ASN A 88 -21.37 0.95 -5.26
CA ASN A 88 -22.41 0.12 -5.89
C ASN A 88 -23.77 0.78 -5.68
N ALA A 89 -24.55 0.98 -6.77
CA ALA A 89 -25.86 1.62 -6.72
C ALA A 89 -26.92 0.82 -5.93
N GLU A 90 -26.76 -0.50 -5.87
CA GLU A 90 -27.72 -1.41 -5.21
C GLU A 90 -27.34 -1.74 -3.77
N ARG A 91 -26.05 -1.58 -3.43
CA ARG A 91 -25.52 -1.96 -2.15
C ARG A 91 -24.63 -0.87 -1.57
N ARG A 92 -24.92 -0.47 -0.34
CA ARG A 92 -24.24 0.64 0.31
C ARG A 92 -22.76 0.41 0.58
N HIS A 93 -22.33 -0.82 0.91
CA HIS A 93 -20.92 -1.13 1.14
C HIS A 93 -20.61 -2.61 0.90
N PHE A 94 -19.32 -2.89 0.71
CA PHE A 94 -18.73 -4.24 0.76
C PHE A 94 -17.29 -4.15 1.27
N TYR A 95 -16.75 -5.29 1.72
CA TYR A 95 -15.38 -5.41 2.19
C TYR A 95 -14.50 -6.14 1.17
N HIS A 96 -13.26 -5.64 1.00
CA HIS A 96 -12.15 -6.37 0.40
C HIS A 96 -11.18 -6.77 1.52
N PRO A 97 -11.34 -7.97 2.13
CA PRO A 97 -10.54 -8.41 3.27
C PRO A 97 -9.21 -9.01 2.83
N PHE A 98 -8.23 -9.02 3.72
CA PHE A 98 -7.00 -9.80 3.57
C PHE A 98 -7.23 -11.26 3.95
N GLN A 99 -8.15 -11.91 3.26
CA GLN A 99 -8.53 -13.31 3.47
C GLN A 99 -8.85 -13.95 2.12
N ARG A 100 -8.20 -15.06 1.81
CA ARG A 100 -8.56 -15.86 0.62
C ARG A 100 -9.88 -16.58 0.83
N PHE A 101 -10.53 -16.92 -0.26
CA PHE A 101 -11.72 -17.78 -0.23
C PHE A 101 -11.38 -19.19 0.23
N ASP A 102 -12.25 -19.78 1.03
CA ASP A 102 -12.22 -21.20 1.29
C ASP A 102 -12.52 -22.00 0.01
N ILE A 103 -11.89 -23.17 -0.11
CA ILE A 103 -12.08 -24.09 -1.23
C ILE A 103 -12.91 -25.28 -0.77
N VAL A 104 -14.07 -25.47 -1.38
CA VAL A 104 -14.99 -26.57 -1.11
C VAL A 104 -15.11 -27.45 -2.35
N GLN A 105 -14.74 -28.72 -2.21
CA GLN A 105 -14.73 -29.69 -3.33
C GLN A 105 -13.95 -29.18 -4.57
N GLY A 106 -12.80 -28.49 -4.34
CA GLY A 106 -11.95 -27.93 -5.39
C GLY A 106 -12.50 -26.67 -6.06
N ARG A 107 -13.55 -26.06 -5.49
CA ARG A 107 -14.18 -24.82 -5.98
C ARG A 107 -14.17 -23.74 -4.92
N SER A 108 -14.01 -22.49 -5.35
CA SER A 108 -14.07 -21.34 -4.45
C SER A 108 -15.45 -21.25 -3.80
N ILE A 109 -15.49 -20.91 -2.50
CA ILE A 109 -16.74 -20.66 -1.79
C ILE A 109 -17.57 -19.54 -2.46
N ALA A 110 -16.96 -18.61 -3.19
CA ALA A 110 -17.66 -17.57 -3.96
C ALA A 110 -18.46 -18.15 -5.13
N GLU A 111 -17.98 -19.22 -5.79
CA GLU A 111 -18.75 -19.93 -6.82
C GLU A 111 -19.98 -20.62 -6.22
N TRP A 112 -19.83 -21.21 -5.02
CA TRP A 112 -20.94 -21.79 -4.26
C TRP A 112 -21.92 -20.72 -3.76
N TRP A 113 -21.43 -19.54 -3.41
CA TRP A 113 -22.30 -18.41 -3.05
C TRP A 113 -23.22 -18.02 -4.22
N LEU A 114 -22.70 -17.94 -5.44
CA LEU A 114 -23.50 -17.66 -6.63
C LEU A 114 -24.63 -18.67 -6.81
N LYS A 115 -24.41 -19.95 -6.49
CA LYS A 115 -25.41 -21.01 -6.60
C LYS A 115 -26.42 -20.98 -5.44
N LEU A 116 -25.94 -20.88 -4.20
CA LEU A 116 -26.75 -21.20 -3.02
C LEU A 116 -27.21 -19.99 -2.21
N LYS A 117 -26.46 -18.89 -2.18
CA LYS A 117 -26.64 -17.79 -1.23
C LYS A 117 -26.82 -16.41 -1.87
N ARG A 118 -26.71 -16.29 -3.17
CA ARG A 118 -26.71 -15.01 -3.91
C ARG A 118 -27.86 -14.06 -3.51
N ASN A 119 -29.03 -14.59 -3.26
CA ASN A 119 -30.22 -13.78 -2.96
C ASN A 119 -30.54 -13.67 -1.46
N SER A 120 -29.73 -14.23 -0.59
CA SER A 120 -30.02 -14.30 0.87
C SER A 120 -29.00 -13.57 1.74
N THR A 121 -27.71 -13.66 1.42
CA THR A 121 -26.62 -13.09 2.22
C THR A 121 -25.61 -12.42 1.30
N PRO A 122 -25.15 -11.20 1.61
CA PRO A 122 -24.10 -10.55 0.86
C PRO A 122 -22.84 -11.42 0.81
N PHE A 123 -22.14 -11.40 -0.37
CA PHE A 123 -21.06 -12.35 -0.64
C PHE A 123 -19.91 -12.25 0.38
N ASP A 124 -19.56 -11.03 0.77
CA ASP A 124 -18.45 -10.78 1.70
C ASP A 124 -18.76 -11.30 3.11
N TYR A 125 -20.00 -11.16 3.59
CA TYR A 125 -20.42 -11.75 4.88
C TYR A 125 -20.67 -13.26 4.80
N ALA A 126 -20.97 -13.79 3.61
CA ALA A 126 -21.12 -15.22 3.44
C ALA A 126 -19.77 -15.95 3.28
N CYS A 127 -18.84 -15.33 2.56
CA CYS A 127 -17.60 -15.97 2.12
C CYS A 127 -16.38 -15.69 3.02
N PHE A 128 -16.48 -14.73 3.97
CA PHE A 128 -15.37 -14.31 4.83
C PHE A 128 -15.79 -14.14 6.28
N THR A 129 -14.83 -14.32 7.18
CA THR A 129 -15.04 -14.07 8.61
C THR A 129 -14.78 -12.61 9.00
N ILE A 130 -13.90 -11.92 8.26
CA ILE A 130 -13.39 -10.59 8.57
C ILE A 130 -14.46 -9.47 8.57
N PRO A 131 -15.43 -9.39 7.65
CA PRO A 131 -16.40 -8.30 7.63
C PRO A 131 -17.13 -8.08 8.95
N LYS A 132 -17.52 -9.16 9.60
CA LYS A 132 -18.29 -9.10 10.85
C LYS A 132 -17.47 -8.56 12.03
N PHE A 133 -16.23 -9.00 12.18
CA PHE A 133 -15.38 -8.43 13.22
C PHE A 133 -14.85 -7.02 12.88
N CYS A 134 -14.74 -6.66 11.60
CA CYS A 134 -14.50 -5.29 11.20
C CYS A 134 -15.60 -4.34 11.67
N ASP A 135 -16.88 -4.71 11.46
CA ASP A 135 -18.02 -3.91 11.93
C ASP A 135 -18.02 -3.75 13.45
N ALA A 136 -17.47 -4.72 14.18
CA ALA A 136 -17.33 -4.69 15.64
C ALA A 136 -16.02 -4.04 16.14
N GLY A 137 -15.19 -3.48 15.25
CA GLY A 137 -13.94 -2.78 15.62
C GLY A 137 -12.92 -3.65 16.33
N LYS A 138 -12.84 -4.96 15.98
CA LYS A 138 -11.99 -5.94 16.67
C LYS A 138 -10.55 -5.94 16.20
N SER A 139 -9.63 -6.26 17.12
CA SER A 139 -8.20 -6.48 16.83
C SER A 139 -8.00 -7.80 16.06
N PRO A 140 -7.00 -7.90 15.16
CA PRO A 140 -6.59 -9.19 14.61
C PRO A 140 -5.79 -10.06 15.60
N ARG A 141 -5.50 -9.55 16.81
CA ARG A 141 -4.77 -10.25 17.86
C ARG A 141 -5.60 -10.36 19.14
N TYR A 142 -5.47 -11.50 19.79
CA TYR A 142 -5.93 -11.71 21.16
C TYR A 142 -5.05 -10.94 22.15
N MET A 143 -5.51 -10.77 23.39
CA MET A 143 -4.77 -10.04 24.42
C MET A 143 -3.43 -10.70 24.79
N ASP A 144 -3.27 -11.99 24.55
CA ASP A 144 -2.03 -12.74 24.71
C ASP A 144 -1.06 -12.62 23.54
N GLY A 145 -1.44 -11.87 22.48
CA GLY A 145 -0.63 -11.61 21.29
C GLY A 145 -0.85 -12.60 20.13
N HIS A 146 -1.55 -13.72 20.34
CA HIS A 146 -1.84 -14.66 19.26
C HIS A 146 -2.72 -14.05 18.17
N VAL A 147 -2.42 -14.38 16.90
CA VAL A 147 -3.20 -13.94 15.74
C VAL A 147 -4.49 -14.75 15.64
N PHE A 148 -5.57 -14.10 15.23
CA PHE A 148 -6.88 -14.77 15.10
C PHE A 148 -6.88 -15.92 14.08
N ASP A 149 -5.96 -15.92 13.12
CA ASP A 149 -5.76 -17.01 12.16
C ASP A 149 -4.54 -17.85 12.57
N SER A 150 -4.82 -18.99 13.20
CA SER A 150 -3.78 -19.90 13.69
C SER A 150 -2.89 -20.50 12.60
N LYS A 151 -3.30 -20.44 11.34
CA LYS A 151 -2.48 -20.94 10.22
C LYS A 151 -1.22 -20.10 9.98
N VAL A 152 -1.25 -18.84 10.37
CA VAL A 152 -0.13 -17.90 10.16
C VAL A 152 0.52 -17.44 11.48
N ASP A 153 -0.07 -17.77 12.63
CA ASP A 153 0.39 -17.30 13.93
C ASP A 153 1.87 -17.66 14.19
N GLY A 154 2.25 -18.91 13.95
CA GLY A 154 3.62 -19.38 14.12
C GLY A 154 4.64 -18.73 13.17
N HIS A 155 4.20 -18.27 11.99
CA HIS A 155 5.08 -17.62 11.01
C HIS A 155 5.31 -16.13 11.31
N LEU A 156 4.31 -15.46 11.91
CA LEU A 156 4.42 -14.05 12.31
C LEU A 156 5.22 -13.84 13.59
N THR A 157 5.37 -14.88 14.38
CA THR A 157 6.09 -14.87 15.67
C THR A 157 7.47 -15.48 15.58
N SER A 158 7.94 -15.93 14.39
CA SER A 158 9.27 -16.51 14.21
C SER A 158 10.32 -15.61 14.83
N ASP A 159 10.97 -16.11 15.89
CA ASP A 159 12.06 -15.41 16.59
C ASP A 159 13.40 -15.56 15.86
N ASN A 160 13.42 -16.15 14.66
CA ASN A 160 14.64 -16.28 13.87
C ASN A 160 14.80 -15.08 12.93
N PRO A 161 15.56 -14.03 13.32
CA PRO A 161 15.79 -12.85 12.49
C PRO A 161 16.72 -13.12 11.31
N ASP A 162 17.34 -14.31 11.22
CA ASP A 162 18.37 -14.65 10.25
C ASP A 162 17.82 -15.41 9.02
N GLU A 163 16.55 -15.80 9.03
CA GLU A 163 15.88 -16.35 7.85
C GLU A 163 15.03 -15.28 7.17
N PRO A 164 15.51 -14.68 6.06
CA PRO A 164 14.71 -13.72 5.31
C PRO A 164 13.54 -14.48 4.66
N LEU A 165 12.32 -14.14 5.04
CA LEU A 165 11.13 -14.53 4.29
C LEU A 165 11.17 -13.76 2.96
N LEU A 166 11.46 -14.46 1.87
CA LEU A 166 11.47 -13.87 0.53
C LEU A 166 10.03 -13.72 0.03
N LEU A 167 9.77 -12.68 -0.78
CA LEU A 167 8.49 -12.50 -1.46
C LEU A 167 8.08 -13.71 -2.31
N ASP A 168 9.04 -14.51 -2.78
CA ASP A 168 8.78 -15.75 -3.52
C ASP A 168 8.14 -16.85 -2.66
N ASP A 169 8.21 -16.75 -1.33
CA ASP A 169 7.51 -17.66 -0.40
C ASP A 169 6.03 -17.28 -0.18
N LEU A 170 5.43 -16.57 -1.11
CA LEU A 170 4.06 -16.02 -1.09
C LEU A 170 2.91 -17.03 -0.96
N GLN A 171 3.17 -18.23 -0.51
CA GLN A 171 2.11 -19.18 -0.11
C GLN A 171 1.40 -18.74 1.20
N ILE A 172 2.04 -17.88 1.99
CA ILE A 172 1.49 -17.39 3.25
C ILE A 172 0.85 -16.02 3.02
N GLN A 173 -0.46 -15.95 3.07
CA GLN A 173 -1.18 -14.69 3.11
C GLN A 173 -1.27 -14.20 4.55
N TYR A 174 -0.62 -13.09 4.83
CA TYR A 174 -0.78 -12.42 6.12
C TYR A 174 -2.21 -11.86 6.25
N PRO A 175 -2.91 -12.13 7.36
CA PRO A 175 -4.32 -11.77 7.50
C PRO A 175 -4.54 -10.30 7.86
N TYR A 176 -3.48 -9.52 8.02
CA TYR A 176 -3.54 -8.09 8.31
C TYR A 176 -2.29 -7.34 7.83
N ALA A 177 -2.44 -6.04 7.73
CA ALA A 177 -1.41 -5.05 7.48
C ALA A 177 -1.53 -3.94 8.54
N TYR A 178 -1.00 -2.75 8.23
CA TYR A 178 -0.99 -1.64 9.18
C TYR A 178 -1.47 -0.34 8.56
N HIS A 179 -1.98 0.53 9.42
CA HIS A 179 -2.02 1.96 9.21
C HIS A 179 -0.93 2.61 10.06
N PHE A 180 -0.26 3.64 9.58
CA PHE A 180 0.73 4.38 10.36
C PHE A 180 0.92 5.81 9.86
N ASP A 181 1.51 6.64 10.69
CA ASP A 181 1.99 7.96 10.29
C ASP A 181 3.29 7.82 9.50
N ALA A 182 3.24 8.18 8.21
CA ALA A 182 4.38 8.03 7.28
C ALA A 182 5.62 8.81 7.72
N ASN A 183 5.42 10.00 8.31
CA ASN A 183 6.53 10.84 8.79
C ASN A 183 7.21 10.22 10.01
N LEU A 184 6.40 9.68 10.92
CA LEU A 184 6.92 9.00 12.11
C LEU A 184 7.64 7.72 11.73
N LEU A 185 7.13 6.96 10.76
CA LEU A 185 7.83 5.77 10.26
C LEU A 185 9.15 6.14 9.59
N ALA A 186 9.18 7.15 8.74
CA ALA A 186 10.42 7.63 8.11
C ALA A 186 11.46 8.03 9.17
N LYS A 187 11.04 8.77 10.20
CA LYS A 187 11.91 9.15 11.33
C LYS A 187 12.41 7.92 12.13
N TYR A 188 11.54 6.94 12.37
CA TYR A 188 11.92 5.72 13.07
C TYR A 188 12.97 4.93 12.27
N LEU A 189 12.73 4.74 10.96
CA LEU A 189 13.65 4.04 10.06
C LEU A 189 14.96 4.81 9.83
N MET A 190 14.94 6.14 9.87
CA MET A 190 16.15 6.97 9.90
C MET A 190 17.02 6.58 11.08
N GLY A 191 16.45 6.55 12.29
CA GLY A 191 17.17 6.14 13.50
C GLY A 191 17.73 4.72 13.41
N TYR A 192 16.97 3.80 12.82
CA TYR A 192 17.41 2.43 12.56
C TYR A 192 18.60 2.39 11.57
N ALA A 193 18.49 3.07 10.43
CA ALA A 193 19.51 3.08 9.38
C ALA A 193 20.81 3.77 9.83
N CYS A 194 20.70 4.92 10.49
CA CYS A 194 21.88 5.65 11.02
C CYS A 194 22.67 4.82 12.05
N LYS A 195 22.01 4.03 12.91
CA LYS A 195 22.69 3.09 13.82
C LYS A 195 23.44 1.98 13.08
N ARG A 196 23.07 1.69 11.86
CA ARG A 196 23.75 0.73 10.97
C ARG A 196 24.79 1.37 10.05
N GLY A 197 25.12 2.65 10.28
CA GLY A 197 26.19 3.35 9.58
C GLY A 197 25.75 4.15 8.36
N VAL A 198 24.45 4.34 8.13
CA VAL A 198 23.95 5.24 7.08
C VAL A 198 24.19 6.68 7.49
N THR A 199 24.74 7.49 6.58
CA THR A 199 24.99 8.92 6.80
C THR A 199 23.77 9.72 6.38
N GLN A 200 23.22 10.53 7.31
CA GLN A 200 22.21 11.54 7.01
C GLN A 200 22.87 12.85 6.64
N ILE A 201 22.45 13.46 5.53
CA ILE A 201 22.89 14.79 5.08
C ILE A 201 21.64 15.66 4.94
N GLN A 202 21.43 16.58 5.88
CA GLN A 202 20.34 17.55 5.83
C GLN A 202 20.78 18.77 5.03
N ASP A 203 20.48 18.77 3.73
CA ASP A 203 20.90 19.84 2.82
C ASP A 203 20.05 19.85 1.53
N ASP A 204 20.09 20.99 0.85
CA ASP A 204 19.47 21.17 -0.45
C ASP A 204 20.45 20.84 -1.59
N VAL A 205 20.03 20.01 -2.55
CA VAL A 205 20.79 19.81 -3.79
C VAL A 205 20.56 20.99 -4.72
N THR A 206 21.64 21.67 -5.08
CA THR A 206 21.64 22.87 -5.94
C THR A 206 21.96 22.56 -7.38
N GLU A 207 22.78 21.54 -7.65
CA GLU A 207 23.20 21.13 -8.99
C GLU A 207 23.47 19.62 -9.05
N VAL A 208 23.24 19.02 -10.23
CA VAL A 208 23.57 17.63 -10.53
C VAL A 208 24.58 17.58 -11.65
N HIS A 209 25.78 17.07 -11.36
CA HIS A 209 26.85 16.93 -12.36
C HIS A 209 26.76 15.58 -13.04
N ARG A 210 26.89 15.59 -14.37
CA ARG A 210 26.96 14.37 -15.19
C ARG A 210 28.38 14.13 -15.68
N ALA A 211 28.76 12.86 -15.77
CA ALA A 211 29.99 12.42 -16.41
C ALA A 211 29.85 12.40 -17.95
N ASP A 212 30.95 12.30 -18.67
CA ASP A 212 30.97 12.29 -20.14
C ASP A 212 30.19 11.09 -20.72
N ASN A 213 30.16 9.96 -20.02
CA ASN A 213 29.36 8.80 -20.39
C ASN A 213 27.85 9.00 -20.15
N GLY A 214 27.47 10.11 -19.53
CA GLY A 214 26.09 10.47 -19.23
C GLY A 214 25.55 9.98 -17.91
N ASP A 215 26.32 9.26 -17.10
CA ASP A 215 25.96 8.91 -15.72
C ASP A 215 25.92 10.13 -14.82
N ILE A 216 25.26 10.02 -13.66
CA ILE A 216 25.36 11.03 -12.61
C ILE A 216 26.73 10.86 -11.94
N ALA A 217 27.54 11.90 -11.96
CA ALA A 217 28.87 11.91 -11.33
C ALA A 217 28.75 12.31 -9.86
N SER A 218 27.93 13.32 -9.57
CA SER A 218 27.76 13.82 -8.20
C SER A 218 26.56 14.75 -8.06
N LEU A 219 26.13 14.95 -6.81
CA LEU A 219 25.18 15.96 -6.40
C LEU A 219 25.91 17.08 -5.66
N GLN A 220 25.77 18.32 -6.10
CA GLN A 220 26.27 19.49 -5.38
C GLN A 220 25.22 19.90 -4.36
N THR A 221 25.58 19.92 -3.10
CA THR A 221 24.74 20.41 -2.01
C THR A 221 25.16 21.81 -1.60
N LYS A 222 24.27 22.54 -0.96
CA LYS A 222 24.45 23.95 -0.62
C LYS A 222 25.57 24.16 0.43
N GLU A 223 25.59 23.31 1.46
CA GLU A 223 26.47 23.47 2.64
C GLU A 223 27.49 22.34 2.78
N HIS A 224 27.16 21.10 2.36
CA HIS A 224 28.02 19.92 2.52
C HIS A 224 28.86 19.60 1.27
N GLY A 225 28.84 20.48 0.24
CA GLY A 225 29.66 20.33 -0.93
C GLY A 225 29.22 19.20 -1.87
N ARG A 226 30.17 18.61 -2.55
CA ARG A 226 29.95 17.60 -3.59
C ARG A 226 29.80 16.21 -3.00
N GLN A 227 28.68 15.53 -3.35
CA GLN A 227 28.38 14.17 -2.95
C GLN A 227 28.53 13.23 -4.14
N GLU A 228 29.54 12.38 -4.13
CA GLU A 228 29.85 11.41 -5.19
C GLU A 228 29.28 10.03 -4.85
N GLY A 229 28.82 9.30 -5.86
CA GLY A 229 28.25 7.96 -5.71
C GLY A 229 28.45 7.08 -6.92
N ASP A 230 28.48 5.76 -6.69
CA ASP A 230 28.44 4.76 -7.77
C ASP A 230 27.00 4.52 -8.25
N LEU A 231 26.03 4.58 -7.32
CA LEU A 231 24.60 4.43 -7.57
C LEU A 231 23.83 5.58 -6.90
N PHE A 232 22.93 6.20 -7.62
CA PHE A 232 22.02 7.21 -7.10
C PHE A 232 20.61 6.67 -7.04
N ILE A 233 19.90 6.89 -5.92
CA ILE A 233 18.50 6.47 -5.77
C ILE A 233 17.64 7.72 -5.67
N ASP A 234 16.75 7.90 -6.65
CA ASP A 234 15.82 9.02 -6.72
C ASP A 234 14.55 8.72 -5.92
N CYS A 235 14.47 9.29 -4.70
CA CYS A 235 13.30 9.29 -3.83
C CYS A 235 12.67 10.69 -3.71
N THR A 236 12.79 11.54 -4.76
CA THR A 236 12.36 12.95 -4.75
C THR A 236 10.86 13.15 -4.98
N GLY A 237 10.07 12.09 -4.85
CA GLY A 237 8.63 12.17 -4.97
C GLY A 237 8.16 12.46 -6.40
N PHE A 238 7.04 13.17 -6.56
CA PHE A 238 6.50 13.51 -7.87
C PHE A 238 7.43 14.35 -8.75
N ARG A 239 8.49 14.95 -8.17
CA ARG A 239 9.48 15.71 -8.93
C ARG A 239 10.29 14.83 -9.88
N GLY A 240 10.66 13.61 -9.45
CA GLY A 240 11.55 12.74 -10.20
C GLY A 240 12.82 13.48 -10.64
N LEU A 241 13.49 14.16 -9.68
CA LEU A 241 14.57 15.11 -9.98
C LEU A 241 15.68 14.48 -10.80
N LEU A 242 16.16 13.33 -10.39
CA LEU A 242 17.26 12.66 -11.09
C LEU A 242 16.75 11.92 -12.32
N ILE A 243 15.74 11.07 -12.16
CA ILE A 243 15.29 10.17 -13.23
C ILE A 243 14.62 10.93 -14.39
N ASN A 244 13.67 11.84 -14.10
CA ASN A 244 12.90 12.50 -15.13
C ASN A 244 13.48 13.86 -15.57
N GLN A 245 14.02 14.68 -14.63
CA GLN A 245 14.50 16.01 -14.99
C GLN A 245 15.95 15.99 -15.47
N VAL A 246 16.85 15.27 -14.78
CA VAL A 246 18.28 15.24 -15.15
C VAL A 246 18.55 14.22 -16.24
N LEU A 247 18.04 13.00 -16.11
CA LEU A 247 18.26 11.93 -17.08
C LEU A 247 17.24 11.93 -18.22
N ASN A 248 16.21 12.79 -18.15
CA ASN A 248 15.15 12.96 -19.16
C ASN A 248 14.41 11.66 -19.48
N GLU A 249 14.25 10.77 -18.48
CA GLU A 249 13.46 9.55 -18.68
C GLU A 249 11.99 9.89 -18.86
N PRO A 250 11.35 9.44 -19.95
CA PRO A 250 9.95 9.73 -20.23
C PRO A 250 9.02 9.17 -19.15
N PHE A 251 7.94 9.91 -18.90
CA PHE A 251 6.86 9.48 -18.03
C PHE A 251 5.66 8.99 -18.84
N ILE A 252 5.14 7.82 -18.50
CA ILE A 252 3.95 7.22 -19.10
C ILE A 252 2.75 7.58 -18.20
N SER A 253 1.89 8.45 -18.71
CA SER A 253 0.65 8.85 -18.01
C SER A 253 -0.41 7.76 -18.08
N PHE A 254 -1.17 7.60 -17.00
CA PHE A 254 -2.33 6.73 -16.93
C PHE A 254 -3.65 7.50 -16.88
N SER A 255 -3.64 8.79 -17.17
CA SER A 255 -4.82 9.66 -17.09
C SER A 255 -5.99 9.23 -17.97
N GLU A 256 -5.73 8.44 -19.03
CA GLU A 256 -6.79 7.88 -19.88
C GLU A 256 -7.56 6.72 -19.21
N SER A 257 -6.94 6.05 -18.22
CA SER A 257 -7.55 4.91 -17.51
C SER A 257 -7.95 5.24 -16.07
N LEU A 258 -7.25 6.19 -15.43
CA LEU A 258 -7.45 6.62 -14.04
C LEU A 258 -7.63 8.14 -14.03
N LEU A 259 -8.87 8.60 -13.82
CA LEU A 259 -9.25 10.00 -14.02
C LEU A 259 -8.92 10.91 -12.83
N CYS A 260 -8.67 10.36 -11.65
CA CYS A 260 -8.40 11.17 -10.46
C CYS A 260 -6.94 11.61 -10.43
N ASP A 261 -6.70 12.92 -10.51
CA ASP A 261 -5.38 13.55 -10.60
C ASP A 261 -5.07 14.49 -9.44
N SER A 262 -6.00 14.66 -8.52
CA SER A 262 -5.90 15.63 -7.44
C SER A 262 -6.47 15.07 -6.14
N ALA A 263 -6.00 15.60 -5.00
CA ALA A 263 -6.56 15.28 -3.70
C ALA A 263 -6.59 16.50 -2.79
N VAL A 264 -7.53 16.53 -1.86
CA VAL A 264 -7.54 17.41 -0.70
C VAL A 264 -7.53 16.57 0.57
N ALA A 265 -6.57 16.80 1.45
CA ALA A 265 -6.32 15.99 2.63
C ALA A 265 -6.48 16.78 3.92
N LEU A 266 -7.00 16.14 4.96
CA LEU A 266 -7.16 16.67 6.31
C LEU A 266 -6.57 15.68 7.34
N ARG A 267 -6.07 16.22 8.44
CA ARG A 267 -5.72 15.45 9.64
C ARG A 267 -6.80 15.70 10.68
N VAL A 268 -7.67 14.71 10.88
CA VAL A 268 -8.81 14.83 11.77
C VAL A 268 -8.47 14.25 13.13
N PRO A 269 -8.48 15.03 14.23
CA PRO A 269 -8.32 14.49 15.57
C PRO A 269 -9.37 13.41 15.85
N SER A 270 -9.00 12.36 16.56
CA SER A 270 -9.91 11.30 17.01
C SER A 270 -9.57 10.93 18.45
N ASP A 271 -10.59 10.69 19.25
CA ASP A 271 -10.44 10.08 20.56
C ASP A 271 -10.74 8.57 20.47
N PRO A 272 -9.69 7.74 20.38
CA PRO A 272 -9.88 6.31 20.19
C PRO A 272 -10.57 5.62 21.35
N LYS A 273 -10.58 6.23 22.53
CA LYS A 273 -11.26 5.69 23.73
C LYS A 273 -12.78 5.74 23.58
N THR A 274 -13.30 6.81 22.98
CA THR A 274 -14.75 6.99 22.81
C THR A 274 -15.24 6.58 21.43
N GLU A 275 -14.41 6.73 20.39
CA GLU A 275 -14.79 6.45 18.99
C GLU A 275 -14.37 5.03 18.53
N GLY A 276 -13.44 4.39 19.25
CA GLY A 276 -12.79 3.17 18.81
C GLY A 276 -11.81 3.41 17.67
N ILE A 277 -11.19 2.33 17.18
CA ILE A 277 -10.29 2.34 16.02
C ILE A 277 -10.79 1.26 15.06
N ASN A 278 -11.21 1.64 13.86
CA ASN A 278 -11.63 0.67 12.86
C ASN A 278 -10.44 -0.11 12.30
N PRO A 279 -10.49 -1.45 12.21
CA PRO A 279 -9.40 -2.26 11.67
C PRO A 279 -9.40 -2.32 10.13
N TYR A 280 -9.84 -1.27 9.46
CA TYR A 280 -9.91 -1.19 8.00
C TYR A 280 -9.74 0.24 7.50
N THR A 281 -9.23 0.37 6.29
CA THR A 281 -9.34 1.62 5.50
C THR A 281 -10.74 1.70 4.92
N SER A 282 -11.39 2.86 4.90
CA SER A 282 -12.59 3.02 4.08
C SER A 282 -12.31 3.87 2.85
N ALA A 283 -12.94 3.49 1.74
CA ALA A 283 -12.98 4.22 0.48
C ALA A 283 -14.44 4.56 0.17
N THR A 284 -14.83 5.81 0.39
CA THR A 284 -16.22 6.27 0.19
C THR A 284 -16.34 7.05 -1.10
N ALA A 285 -17.16 6.57 -2.03
CA ALA A 285 -17.37 7.23 -3.31
C ALA A 285 -18.20 8.52 -3.15
N LEU A 286 -17.70 9.63 -3.70
CA LEU A 286 -18.38 10.92 -3.78
C LEU A 286 -18.71 11.30 -5.22
N SER A 287 -19.05 12.58 -5.46
CA SER A 287 -19.54 13.03 -6.77
C SER A 287 -18.50 12.98 -7.89
N SER A 288 -17.23 13.22 -7.59
CA SER A 288 -16.15 13.36 -8.57
C SER A 288 -14.90 12.56 -8.23
N GLY A 289 -15.05 11.52 -7.40
CA GLY A 289 -13.97 10.68 -6.91
C GLY A 289 -14.35 9.94 -5.63
N TRP A 290 -13.42 9.81 -4.67
CA TRP A 290 -13.63 9.02 -3.46
C TRP A 290 -12.79 9.53 -2.28
N VAL A 291 -13.29 9.32 -1.06
CA VAL A 291 -12.64 9.71 0.20
C VAL A 291 -11.98 8.49 0.83
N TRP A 292 -10.68 8.61 1.14
CA TRP A 292 -10.03 7.64 2.03
C TRP A 292 -10.19 8.05 3.49
N ASN A 293 -10.24 7.05 4.36
CA ASN A 293 -10.22 7.22 5.81
C ASN A 293 -9.29 6.17 6.40
N ILE A 294 -8.19 6.60 7.02
CA ILE A 294 -7.12 5.77 7.59
C ILE A 294 -7.09 6.03 9.10
N PRO A 295 -7.64 5.11 9.92
CA PRO A 295 -7.64 5.25 11.37
C PRO A 295 -6.25 4.98 11.94
N LEU A 296 -5.60 5.99 12.51
CA LEU A 296 -4.41 5.88 13.33
C LEU A 296 -4.78 5.86 14.81
N PHE A 297 -3.82 5.56 15.68
CA PHE A 297 -4.11 5.50 17.11
C PHE A 297 -4.64 6.81 17.69
N HIS A 298 -4.19 7.97 17.22
CA HIS A 298 -4.50 9.30 17.80
C HIS A 298 -5.26 10.26 16.87
N ARG A 299 -5.42 9.89 15.60
CA ARG A 299 -6.08 10.71 14.58
C ARG A 299 -6.56 9.87 13.42
N ILE A 300 -7.32 10.48 12.57
CA ILE A 300 -7.70 9.91 11.28
C ILE A 300 -6.99 10.69 10.18
N GLY A 301 -6.22 9.96 9.34
CA GLY A 301 -5.73 10.49 8.07
C GLY A 301 -6.83 10.34 7.03
N THR A 302 -7.34 11.44 6.48
CA THR A 302 -8.44 11.38 5.51
C THR A 302 -8.24 12.39 4.40
N GLY A 303 -8.78 12.09 3.22
CA GLY A 303 -8.76 13.01 2.09
C GLY A 303 -9.63 12.53 0.95
N TYR A 304 -9.98 13.47 0.10
CA TYR A 304 -10.80 13.28 -1.08
C TYR A 304 -9.90 13.29 -2.32
N VAL A 305 -9.77 12.13 -2.95
CA VAL A 305 -9.17 11.95 -4.29
C VAL A 305 -10.24 12.28 -5.31
N TYR A 306 -9.96 13.20 -6.23
CA TYR A 306 -10.93 13.67 -7.21
C TYR A 306 -10.31 13.93 -8.58
N SER A 307 -11.14 13.98 -9.60
CA SER A 307 -10.75 14.37 -10.95
C SER A 307 -10.94 15.87 -11.15
N SER A 308 -9.84 16.57 -11.46
CA SER A 308 -9.87 18.01 -11.73
C SER A 308 -10.65 18.37 -13.01
N ALA A 309 -10.95 17.39 -13.87
CA ALA A 309 -11.81 17.56 -15.03
C ALA A 309 -13.30 17.74 -14.67
N PHE A 310 -13.73 17.28 -13.48
CA PHE A 310 -15.14 17.28 -13.06
C PHE A 310 -15.44 18.21 -11.89
N THR A 311 -14.43 18.63 -11.14
CA THR A 311 -14.60 19.55 -10.02
C THR A 311 -13.38 20.45 -9.84
N THR A 312 -13.55 21.60 -9.16
CA THR A 312 -12.43 22.48 -8.80
C THR A 312 -11.95 22.17 -7.38
N PRO A 313 -10.70 22.55 -7.01
CA PRO A 313 -10.19 22.34 -5.66
C PRO A 313 -11.12 22.86 -4.55
N ASP A 314 -11.68 24.07 -4.70
CA ASP A 314 -12.59 24.66 -3.71
C ASP A 314 -13.92 23.91 -3.59
N LYS A 315 -14.44 23.39 -4.72
CA LYS A 315 -15.66 22.59 -4.70
C LYS A 315 -15.41 21.22 -4.06
N ALA A 316 -14.28 20.60 -4.40
CA ALA A 316 -13.86 19.33 -3.80
C ALA A 316 -13.68 19.47 -2.28
N GLU A 317 -13.01 20.54 -1.81
CA GLU A 317 -12.84 20.79 -0.38
C GLU A 317 -14.19 21.02 0.32
N ARG A 318 -15.10 21.79 -0.26
CA ARG A 318 -16.44 22.00 0.32
C ARG A 318 -17.24 20.70 0.43
N GLU A 319 -17.24 19.88 -0.63
CA GLU A 319 -17.90 18.57 -0.62
C GLU A 319 -17.30 17.65 0.44
N PHE A 320 -15.97 17.62 0.52
CA PHE A 320 -15.25 16.82 1.50
C PHE A 320 -15.53 17.26 2.94
N ARG A 321 -15.51 18.56 3.23
CA ARG A 321 -15.86 19.08 4.54
C ARG A 321 -17.32 18.80 4.91
N ALA A 322 -18.23 18.89 3.96
CA ALA A 322 -19.64 18.53 4.15
C ALA A 322 -19.80 17.03 4.48
N HIS A 323 -19.02 16.17 3.81
CA HIS A 323 -18.98 14.72 4.10
C HIS A 323 -18.47 14.42 5.52
N LEU A 324 -17.43 15.11 5.98
CA LEU A 324 -16.87 14.93 7.33
C LEU A 324 -17.71 15.59 8.43
N GLY A 325 -18.52 16.58 8.08
CA GLY A 325 -19.33 17.34 9.03
C GLY A 325 -18.47 18.07 10.08
N LYS A 326 -18.90 18.05 11.34
CA LYS A 326 -18.21 18.73 12.45
C LYS A 326 -16.75 18.30 12.64
N ARG A 327 -16.38 17.10 12.22
CA ARG A 327 -14.99 16.61 12.33
C ARG A 327 -13.99 17.41 11.48
N ALA A 328 -14.46 18.15 10.47
CA ALA A 328 -13.61 19.00 9.62
C ALA A 328 -13.35 20.40 10.22
N GLU A 329 -14.05 20.78 11.31
CA GLU A 329 -13.91 22.10 11.93
C GLU A 329 -12.50 22.28 12.50
N GLY A 330 -11.88 23.43 12.20
CA GLY A 330 -10.51 23.73 12.64
C GLY A 330 -9.38 22.98 11.93
N CYS A 331 -9.69 22.01 11.05
CA CYS A 331 -8.68 21.27 10.32
C CYS A 331 -8.17 22.08 9.10
N THR A 332 -6.83 22.12 8.92
CA THR A 332 -6.19 22.74 7.76
C THR A 332 -6.17 21.76 6.59
N ALA A 333 -6.61 22.22 5.42
CA ALA A 333 -6.58 21.44 4.18
C ALA A 333 -5.22 21.52 3.50
N SER A 334 -4.79 20.38 2.94
CA SER A 334 -3.62 20.29 2.05
C SER A 334 -4.09 19.83 0.68
N HIS A 335 -3.86 20.66 -0.35
CA HIS A 335 -4.16 20.34 -1.73
C HIS A 335 -2.96 19.68 -2.39
N ILE A 336 -3.17 18.55 -3.05
CA ILE A 336 -2.14 17.72 -3.65
C ILE A 336 -2.50 17.50 -5.11
N LYS A 337 -1.59 17.87 -6.02
CA LYS A 337 -1.68 17.44 -7.41
C LYS A 337 -0.90 16.15 -7.59
N MET A 338 -1.55 15.13 -8.10
CA MET A 338 -0.95 13.82 -8.27
C MET A 338 -0.49 13.63 -9.71
N ARG A 339 0.64 12.97 -9.86
CA ARG A 339 1.18 12.55 -11.15
C ARG A 339 0.90 11.06 -11.32
N ILE A 340 -0.22 10.74 -11.98
CA ILE A 340 -0.69 9.38 -12.16
C ILE A 340 -0.01 8.74 -13.36
N GLY A 341 0.73 7.66 -13.12
CA GLY A 341 1.53 6.99 -14.14
C GLY A 341 2.86 6.47 -13.60
N ARG A 342 3.79 6.17 -14.48
CA ARG A 342 5.14 5.72 -14.11
C ARG A 342 6.21 6.25 -15.06
N SER A 343 7.46 6.31 -14.60
CA SER A 343 8.61 6.44 -15.49
C SER A 343 8.65 5.25 -16.45
N ARG A 344 9.05 5.45 -17.71
CA ARG A 344 9.15 4.35 -18.68
C ARG A 344 10.07 3.27 -18.13
N ASN A 345 11.26 3.69 -17.65
CA ASN A 345 12.20 2.86 -16.93
C ASN A 345 12.44 3.45 -15.53
N SER A 346 12.42 2.63 -14.52
CA SER A 346 12.72 3.03 -13.13
C SER A 346 14.21 2.94 -12.82
N TRP A 347 15.00 2.32 -13.68
CA TRP A 347 16.46 2.28 -13.61
C TRP A 347 17.05 2.75 -14.95
N VAL A 348 17.76 3.86 -14.92
CA VAL A 348 18.42 4.46 -16.08
C VAL A 348 19.86 4.78 -15.69
N ARG A 349 20.85 4.21 -16.42
CA ARG A 349 22.27 4.40 -16.10
C ARG A 349 22.56 4.00 -14.65
N ASN A 350 23.23 4.86 -13.89
CA ASN A 350 23.50 4.68 -12.48
C ASN A 350 22.45 5.33 -11.56
N CYS A 351 21.21 5.45 -12.01
CA CYS A 351 20.12 6.02 -11.21
C CYS A 351 18.90 5.10 -11.18
N VAL A 352 18.39 4.82 -9.97
CA VAL A 352 17.17 4.05 -9.71
C VAL A 352 16.14 4.94 -9.04
N ALA A 353 14.93 5.02 -9.60
CA ALA A 353 13.82 5.72 -8.99
C ALA A 353 13.00 4.77 -8.09
N ILE A 354 12.71 5.20 -6.86
CA ILE A 354 11.90 4.44 -5.89
C ILE A 354 10.80 5.35 -5.31
N GLY A 355 9.59 4.81 -5.20
CA GLY A 355 8.41 5.54 -4.72
C GLY A 355 7.79 6.41 -5.82
N LEU A 356 7.32 7.61 -5.47
CA LEU A 356 6.58 8.49 -6.39
C LEU A 356 7.40 8.98 -7.59
N SER A 357 8.72 8.92 -7.55
CA SER A 357 9.61 9.21 -8.69
C SER A 357 9.61 8.08 -9.73
N SER A 358 9.42 6.85 -9.30
CA SER A 358 9.24 5.67 -10.15
C SER A 358 7.84 5.65 -10.77
N GLY A 359 6.80 5.78 -9.94
CA GLY A 359 5.42 5.79 -10.40
C GLY A 359 4.43 5.90 -9.25
N PHE A 360 3.20 6.22 -9.61
CA PHE A 360 2.09 6.35 -8.68
C PHE A 360 0.75 6.08 -9.36
N VAL A 361 -0.12 5.41 -8.66
CA VAL A 361 -1.54 5.30 -8.96
C VAL A 361 -2.35 5.79 -7.76
N GLU A 362 -3.64 6.00 -7.96
CA GLU A 362 -4.53 6.39 -6.86
C GLU A 362 -4.37 5.43 -5.66
N PRO A 363 -4.38 5.93 -4.39
CA PRO A 363 -4.13 5.09 -3.21
C PRO A 363 -5.33 4.20 -2.82
N LEU A 364 -6.19 3.85 -3.76
CA LEU A 364 -7.47 3.16 -3.56
C LEU A 364 -7.30 1.79 -2.87
N GLU A 365 -6.27 1.05 -3.23
CA GLU A 365 -5.94 -0.26 -2.66
C GLU A 365 -4.67 -0.22 -1.78
N SER A 366 -4.23 1.01 -1.37
CA SER A 366 -3.08 1.20 -0.47
C SER A 366 -1.75 0.68 -1.02
N THR A 367 -1.51 0.86 -2.32
CA THR A 367 -0.35 0.30 -3.04
C THR A 367 0.91 1.16 -2.99
N GLY A 368 0.86 2.39 -2.45
CA GLY A 368 2.02 3.30 -2.45
C GLY A 368 3.25 2.72 -1.75
N ILE A 369 3.10 2.23 -0.52
CA ILE A 369 4.18 1.59 0.25
C ILE A 369 4.57 0.24 -0.37
N PHE A 370 3.63 -0.50 -0.94
CA PHE A 370 3.91 -1.75 -1.65
C PHE A 370 4.84 -1.53 -2.86
N PHE A 371 4.65 -0.46 -3.65
CA PHE A 371 5.56 -0.12 -4.75
C PHE A 371 6.97 0.17 -4.25
N ILE A 372 7.10 0.89 -3.12
CA ILE A 372 8.40 1.15 -2.50
C ILE A 372 9.06 -0.17 -2.08
N GLN A 373 8.35 -1.01 -1.35
CA GLN A 373 8.86 -2.32 -0.90
C GLN A 373 9.30 -3.19 -2.08
N ASN A 374 8.43 -3.36 -3.09
CA ASN A 374 8.75 -4.15 -4.28
C ASN A 374 9.99 -3.60 -5.01
N ALA A 375 10.09 -2.29 -5.18
CA ALA A 375 11.24 -1.68 -5.84
C ALA A 375 12.56 -1.90 -5.07
N ILE A 376 12.53 -1.84 -3.73
CA ILE A 376 13.69 -2.11 -2.89
C ILE A 376 14.12 -3.59 -3.01
N GLU A 377 13.19 -4.52 -2.92
CA GLU A 377 13.47 -5.96 -3.01
C GLU A 377 13.99 -6.34 -4.40
N GLN A 378 13.39 -5.79 -5.47
CA GLN A 378 13.90 -5.93 -6.82
C GLN A 378 15.30 -5.34 -6.96
N LEU A 379 15.59 -4.16 -6.35
CA LEU A 379 16.92 -3.57 -6.38
C LEU A 379 17.96 -4.47 -5.71
N VAL A 380 17.63 -5.07 -4.58
CA VAL A 380 18.54 -6.01 -3.90
C VAL A 380 18.80 -7.25 -4.77
N SER A 381 17.76 -7.81 -5.39
CA SER A 381 17.87 -8.98 -6.27
C SER A 381 18.68 -8.70 -7.55
N HIS A 382 18.66 -7.45 -8.03
CA HIS A 382 19.38 -6.98 -9.21
C HIS A 382 20.58 -6.09 -8.86
N PHE A 383 21.06 -6.13 -7.59
CA PHE A 383 22.07 -5.17 -7.14
C PHE A 383 23.32 -5.21 -8.03
N PRO A 384 23.81 -4.05 -8.52
CA PRO A 384 24.82 -4.02 -9.56
C PRO A 384 26.22 -4.34 -9.03
N ARG A 385 27.05 -4.85 -9.91
CA ARG A 385 28.50 -4.80 -9.78
C ARG A 385 29.00 -3.45 -10.33
N LYS A 386 30.29 -3.18 -10.25
CA LYS A 386 30.91 -1.95 -10.79
C LYS A 386 30.68 -1.76 -12.31
N VAL A 387 30.41 -2.84 -13.04
CA VAL A 387 30.02 -2.80 -14.45
C VAL A 387 28.54 -3.11 -14.55
N TRP A 388 27.79 -2.26 -15.24
CA TRP A 388 26.34 -2.40 -15.43
C TRP A 388 26.07 -3.53 -16.43
N ASP A 389 25.20 -4.47 -16.04
CA ASP A 389 24.66 -5.48 -16.92
C ASP A 389 23.30 -5.00 -17.47
N GLU A 390 23.25 -4.75 -18.78
CA GLU A 390 22.04 -4.21 -19.43
C GLU A 390 20.83 -5.14 -19.29
N GLU A 391 21.02 -6.45 -19.34
CA GLU A 391 19.92 -7.41 -19.18
C GLU A 391 19.41 -7.44 -17.73
N ASN A 392 20.31 -7.26 -16.76
CA ASN A 392 19.93 -7.13 -15.35
C ASN A 392 19.10 -5.84 -15.10
N VAL A 393 19.53 -4.72 -15.66
CA VAL A 393 18.78 -3.44 -15.61
C VAL A 393 17.42 -3.56 -16.28
N LYS A 394 17.36 -4.20 -17.45
CA LYS A 394 16.11 -4.46 -18.18
C LYS A 394 15.17 -5.38 -17.40
N SER A 395 15.69 -6.42 -16.74
CA SER A 395 14.92 -7.31 -15.88
C SER A 395 14.28 -6.54 -14.73
N TYR A 396 15.04 -5.69 -14.02
CA TYR A 396 14.50 -4.79 -12.99
C TYR A 396 13.39 -3.90 -13.55
N ASN A 397 13.64 -3.21 -14.66
CA ASN A 397 12.69 -2.29 -15.27
C ASN A 397 11.38 -2.99 -15.65
N ASN A 398 11.46 -4.20 -16.18
CA ASN A 398 10.29 -5.00 -16.52
C ASN A 398 9.50 -5.39 -15.27
N ALA A 399 10.16 -5.83 -14.20
CA ALA A 399 9.50 -6.20 -12.96
C ALA A 399 8.73 -5.03 -12.35
N ILE A 400 9.33 -3.83 -12.32
CA ILE A 400 8.67 -2.63 -11.79
C ILE A 400 7.52 -2.17 -12.69
N ALA A 401 7.73 -2.15 -14.02
CA ALA A 401 6.69 -1.78 -14.98
C ALA A 401 5.49 -2.73 -14.90
N ASP A 402 5.73 -4.04 -14.87
CA ASP A 402 4.69 -5.07 -14.78
C ASP A 402 3.85 -4.93 -13.50
N CYS A 403 4.51 -4.65 -12.37
CA CYS A 403 3.84 -4.43 -11.10
C CYS A 403 2.91 -3.19 -11.16
N ILE A 404 3.43 -2.04 -11.59
CA ILE A 404 2.65 -0.79 -11.61
C ILE A 404 1.53 -0.86 -12.66
N ASP A 405 1.80 -1.40 -13.86
CA ASP A 405 0.81 -1.57 -14.92
C ASP A 405 -0.30 -2.57 -14.52
N GLY A 406 0.05 -3.64 -13.79
CA GLY A 406 -0.92 -4.60 -13.25
C GLY A 406 -1.84 -3.97 -12.19
N VAL A 407 -1.29 -3.12 -11.31
CA VAL A 407 -2.10 -2.37 -10.35
C VAL A 407 -3.00 -1.35 -11.08
N ARG A 408 -2.47 -0.62 -12.08
CA ARG A 408 -3.30 0.27 -12.92
C ARG A 408 -4.50 -0.48 -13.50
N GLU A 409 -4.28 -1.67 -14.06
CA GLU A 409 -5.33 -2.52 -14.61
C GLU A 409 -6.37 -2.89 -13.55
N PHE A 410 -5.92 -3.29 -12.36
CA PHE A 410 -6.81 -3.63 -11.25
C PHE A 410 -7.63 -2.43 -10.77
N LEU A 411 -7.03 -1.24 -10.67
CA LEU A 411 -7.78 -0.03 -10.31
C LEU A 411 -8.76 0.41 -11.41
N THR A 412 -8.39 0.28 -12.67
CA THR A 412 -9.31 0.53 -13.78
C THR A 412 -10.57 -0.35 -13.66
N LEU A 413 -10.41 -1.63 -13.26
CA LEU A 413 -11.52 -2.52 -12.99
C LEU A 413 -12.52 -1.95 -11.97
N HIS A 414 -12.05 -1.29 -10.91
CA HIS A 414 -12.92 -0.71 -9.88
C HIS A 414 -13.91 0.29 -10.47
N TYR A 415 -13.44 1.14 -11.37
CA TYR A 415 -14.26 2.15 -12.02
C TYR A 415 -15.19 1.56 -13.07
N VAL A 416 -14.68 0.70 -13.94
CA VAL A 416 -15.46 0.11 -15.04
C VAL A 416 -16.55 -0.83 -14.54
N ALA A 417 -16.26 -1.62 -13.51
CA ALA A 417 -17.21 -2.58 -12.94
C ALA A 417 -18.22 -1.93 -11.96
N SER A 418 -17.95 -0.73 -11.44
CA SER A 418 -18.90 -0.02 -10.58
C SER A 418 -20.27 0.14 -11.25
N SER A 419 -21.35 -0.03 -10.54
CA SER A 419 -22.71 0.19 -11.07
C SER A 419 -23.16 1.67 -11.01
N ARG A 420 -22.35 2.57 -10.43
CA ARG A 420 -22.68 4.00 -10.36
C ARG A 420 -22.66 4.68 -11.72
N ASN A 421 -23.64 5.57 -11.94
CA ASN A 421 -23.78 6.42 -13.14
C ASN A 421 -24.52 7.73 -12.86
N ASP A 422 -24.56 8.14 -11.61
CA ASP A 422 -25.41 9.23 -11.09
C ASP A 422 -24.80 10.62 -11.32
N THR A 423 -23.47 10.71 -11.50
CA THR A 423 -22.78 11.99 -11.76
C THR A 423 -22.04 11.99 -13.10
N PRO A 424 -21.62 13.17 -13.62
CA PRO A 424 -20.78 13.23 -14.82
C PRO A 424 -19.50 12.41 -14.70
N PHE A 425 -18.81 12.46 -13.54
CA PHE A 425 -17.62 11.65 -13.28
C PHE A 425 -17.91 10.14 -13.40
N TRP A 426 -18.93 9.63 -12.69
CA TRP A 426 -19.28 8.20 -12.74
C TRP A 426 -19.80 7.73 -14.10
N LYS A 427 -20.39 8.63 -14.89
CA LYS A 427 -20.72 8.33 -16.30
C LYS A 427 -19.47 8.22 -17.15
N SER A 428 -18.50 9.13 -16.97
CA SER A 428 -17.25 9.14 -17.71
C SER A 428 -16.40 7.89 -17.42
N THR A 429 -16.40 7.38 -16.19
CA THR A 429 -15.69 6.12 -15.86
C THR A 429 -16.22 4.89 -16.60
N LYS A 430 -17.39 4.99 -17.23
CA LYS A 430 -17.99 3.93 -18.04
C LYS A 430 -17.79 4.11 -19.53
N ASN A 431 -17.80 5.35 -19.98
CA ASN A 431 -17.93 5.67 -21.39
C ASN A 431 -16.61 6.19 -22.00
N ASP A 432 -15.79 6.86 -21.21
CA ASP A 432 -14.69 7.67 -21.74
C ASP A 432 -13.30 7.15 -21.35
N ILE A 433 -13.16 6.31 -20.31
CA ILE A 433 -11.85 5.78 -19.93
C ILE A 433 -11.38 4.69 -20.90
N VAL A 434 -10.09 4.70 -21.16
CA VAL A 434 -9.43 3.66 -21.95
C VAL A 434 -9.21 2.42 -21.08
N VAL A 435 -9.97 1.36 -21.40
CA VAL A 435 -9.79 0.06 -20.76
C VAL A 435 -8.70 -0.70 -21.52
N PRO A 436 -7.62 -1.16 -20.86
CA PRO A 436 -6.62 -1.99 -21.52
C PRO A 436 -7.26 -3.22 -22.19
N ASP A 437 -6.86 -3.52 -23.43
CA ASP A 437 -7.45 -4.63 -24.22
C ASP A 437 -7.48 -5.95 -23.45
N ALA A 438 -6.38 -6.29 -22.79
CA ALA A 438 -6.29 -7.52 -21.98
C ALA A 438 -7.28 -7.53 -20.80
N LEU A 439 -7.58 -6.39 -20.19
CA LEU A 439 -8.62 -6.28 -19.16
C LEU A 439 -10.02 -6.43 -19.78
N ALA A 440 -10.27 -5.79 -20.92
CA ALA A 440 -11.55 -5.87 -21.62
C ALA A 440 -11.89 -7.33 -22.02
N GLU A 441 -10.91 -8.07 -22.55
CA GLU A 441 -11.06 -9.50 -22.88
C GLU A 441 -11.38 -10.34 -21.63
N ARG A 442 -10.66 -10.12 -20.53
CA ARG A 442 -10.92 -10.82 -19.26
C ARG A 442 -12.30 -10.47 -18.71
N MET A 443 -12.69 -9.20 -18.72
CA MET A 443 -14.03 -8.77 -18.30
C MET A 443 -15.14 -9.38 -19.14
N ALA A 444 -14.93 -9.57 -20.43
CA ALA A 444 -15.88 -10.29 -21.29
C ALA A 444 -16.08 -11.75 -20.83
N LEU A 445 -14.99 -12.43 -20.47
CA LEU A 445 -15.04 -13.78 -19.91
C LEU A 445 -15.73 -13.80 -18.53
N TRP A 446 -15.47 -12.82 -17.68
CA TRP A 446 -16.03 -12.72 -16.33
C TRP A 446 -17.51 -12.35 -16.28
N LYS A 447 -18.14 -12.08 -17.44
CA LYS A 447 -19.61 -12.05 -17.57
C LYS A 447 -20.25 -13.44 -17.42
N THR A 448 -19.47 -14.50 -17.59
CA THR A 448 -19.96 -15.88 -17.56
C THR A 448 -19.46 -16.71 -16.39
N LYS A 449 -18.31 -16.35 -15.82
CA LYS A 449 -17.71 -17.05 -14.68
C LYS A 449 -16.83 -16.11 -13.84
N LEU A 450 -16.57 -16.46 -12.59
CA LEU A 450 -15.66 -15.71 -11.74
C LEU A 450 -14.20 -15.81 -12.21
N PRO A 451 -13.36 -14.80 -11.90
CA PRO A 451 -11.92 -14.86 -12.07
C PRO A 451 -11.29 -16.10 -11.41
N THR A 452 -10.25 -16.61 -12.05
CA THR A 452 -9.39 -17.67 -11.50
C THR A 452 -7.94 -17.26 -11.66
N SER A 453 -7.01 -17.92 -10.95
CA SER A 453 -5.56 -17.65 -11.08
C SER A 453 -5.05 -17.72 -12.53
N ARG A 454 -5.73 -18.45 -13.43
CA ARG A 454 -5.38 -18.53 -14.86
C ARG A 454 -6.00 -17.46 -15.73
N THR A 455 -6.98 -16.71 -15.21
CA THR A 455 -7.76 -15.72 -16.00
C THR A 455 -7.59 -14.29 -15.51
N ILE A 456 -6.71 -14.05 -14.55
CA ILE A 456 -6.25 -12.72 -14.14
C ILE A 456 -4.94 -12.36 -14.85
N ASN A 457 -4.41 -11.16 -14.60
CA ASN A 457 -3.08 -10.79 -15.03
C ASN A 457 -2.05 -11.70 -14.36
N GLN A 458 -1.18 -12.35 -15.17
CA GLN A 458 -0.18 -13.29 -14.68
C GLN A 458 1.11 -12.61 -14.21
N LYS A 459 1.29 -11.35 -14.54
CA LYS A 459 2.42 -10.55 -14.08
C LYS A 459 2.23 -10.19 -12.61
N TYR A 460 3.32 -10.19 -11.85
CA TYR A 460 3.23 -9.88 -10.42
C TYR A 460 2.79 -8.42 -10.19
N HIS A 461 1.71 -8.24 -9.45
CA HIS A 461 1.15 -6.93 -9.11
C HIS A 461 0.45 -6.93 -7.73
N GLY A 462 0.68 -7.96 -6.93
CA GLY A 462 0.18 -8.07 -5.56
C GLY A 462 -1.28 -8.54 -5.42
N PHE A 463 -2.10 -8.55 -6.49
CA PHE A 463 -3.51 -8.96 -6.41
C PHE A 463 -3.73 -10.35 -6.99
N GLU A 464 -4.41 -11.20 -6.22
CA GLU A 464 -4.76 -12.56 -6.60
C GLU A 464 -6.19 -12.66 -7.14
N ALA A 465 -6.56 -13.83 -7.66
CA ALA A 465 -7.88 -14.07 -8.24
C ALA A 465 -9.03 -13.75 -7.27
N TYR A 466 -8.86 -13.98 -5.97
CA TYR A 466 -9.89 -13.66 -4.98
C TYR A 466 -10.18 -12.14 -4.93
N SER A 467 -9.15 -11.29 -5.04
CA SER A 467 -9.31 -9.83 -5.06
C SER A 467 -10.16 -9.38 -6.25
N TYR A 468 -9.90 -9.93 -7.44
CA TYR A 468 -10.73 -9.68 -8.63
C TYR A 468 -12.19 -10.15 -8.44
N CYS A 469 -12.40 -11.34 -7.83
CA CYS A 469 -13.73 -11.82 -7.50
C CYS A 469 -14.45 -10.87 -6.52
N VAL A 470 -13.77 -10.45 -5.46
CA VAL A 470 -14.32 -9.54 -4.46
C VAL A 470 -14.74 -8.22 -5.10
N MET A 471 -13.87 -7.64 -5.90
CA MET A 471 -14.19 -6.36 -6.56
C MET A 471 -15.37 -6.49 -7.52
N LEU A 472 -15.40 -7.51 -8.39
CA LEU A 472 -16.51 -7.72 -9.31
C LEU A 472 -17.84 -7.91 -8.57
N LEU A 473 -17.88 -8.81 -7.60
CA LEU A 473 -19.10 -9.10 -6.82
C LEU A 473 -19.55 -7.89 -5.99
N GLY A 474 -18.60 -7.18 -5.38
CA GLY A 474 -18.86 -5.99 -4.56
C GLY A 474 -19.37 -4.81 -5.38
N LEU A 475 -18.86 -4.62 -6.59
CA LEU A 475 -19.25 -3.55 -7.51
C LEU A 475 -20.53 -3.86 -8.30
N GLY A 476 -21.11 -5.05 -8.14
CA GLY A 476 -22.35 -5.46 -8.81
C GLY A 476 -22.14 -6.15 -10.14
N TRP A 477 -20.90 -6.50 -10.50
CA TRP A 477 -20.59 -7.28 -11.70
C TRP A 477 -20.76 -8.77 -11.42
N ILE A 478 -22.00 -9.25 -11.54
CA ILE A 478 -22.36 -10.63 -11.23
C ILE A 478 -22.37 -11.46 -12.50
N PRO A 479 -21.67 -12.61 -12.57
CA PRO A 479 -21.78 -13.53 -13.70
C PRO A 479 -23.23 -13.97 -13.96
N LYS A 480 -23.57 -14.23 -15.23
CA LYS A 480 -24.94 -14.58 -15.64
C LYS A 480 -25.47 -15.90 -15.06
N GLY A 481 -24.57 -16.73 -14.52
CA GLY A 481 -24.94 -18.02 -13.93
C GLY A 481 -23.84 -18.53 -12.98
N ASN A 482 -24.08 -19.67 -12.37
CA ASN A 482 -23.08 -20.46 -11.67
C ASN A 482 -22.32 -21.36 -12.66
N LEU A 483 -21.22 -21.96 -12.21
CA LEU A 483 -20.53 -22.99 -12.99
C LEU A 483 -21.42 -24.24 -13.08
N ALA A 484 -21.68 -24.70 -14.30
CA ALA A 484 -22.54 -25.88 -14.54
C ALA A 484 -22.07 -27.15 -13.81
N VAL A 485 -20.77 -27.31 -13.57
CA VAL A 485 -20.24 -28.45 -12.79
C VAL A 485 -20.79 -28.50 -11.37
N LEU A 486 -21.14 -27.36 -10.77
CA LEU A 486 -21.72 -27.32 -9.44
C LEU A 486 -23.08 -28.01 -9.34
N ASP A 487 -23.83 -28.08 -10.45
CA ASP A 487 -25.12 -28.77 -10.48
C ASP A 487 -25.01 -30.29 -10.32
N HIS A 488 -23.79 -30.81 -10.47
CA HIS A 488 -23.43 -32.22 -10.28
C HIS A 488 -22.62 -32.49 -9.01
N MET A 489 -22.53 -31.50 -8.11
CA MET A 489 -21.75 -31.59 -6.86
C MET A 489 -22.66 -31.51 -5.63
N ASP A 490 -22.18 -32.01 -4.50
CA ASP A 490 -22.93 -32.06 -3.25
C ASP A 490 -23.03 -30.69 -2.58
N ASP A 491 -24.22 -30.11 -2.54
CA ASP A 491 -24.53 -28.82 -1.92
C ASP A 491 -24.39 -28.84 -0.38
N MET A 492 -24.49 -30.00 0.26
CA MET A 492 -24.42 -30.14 1.71
C MET A 492 -23.06 -29.65 2.24
N ARG A 493 -21.96 -30.02 1.58
CA ARG A 493 -20.60 -29.60 1.99
C ARG A 493 -20.41 -28.09 1.91
N ALA A 494 -20.95 -27.46 0.87
CA ALA A 494 -20.89 -26.00 0.73
C ALA A 494 -21.76 -25.32 1.78
N SER A 495 -22.94 -25.86 2.09
CA SER A 495 -23.81 -25.34 3.15
C SER A 495 -23.14 -25.39 4.51
N LEU A 496 -22.48 -26.50 4.85
CA LEU A 496 -21.68 -26.63 6.09
C LEU A 496 -20.51 -25.65 6.14
N ALA A 497 -19.84 -25.38 5.00
CA ALA A 497 -18.76 -24.38 4.94
C ALA A 497 -19.27 -22.97 5.23
N PHE A 498 -20.42 -22.57 4.68
CA PHE A 498 -21.03 -21.27 5.01
C PHE A 498 -21.41 -21.14 6.49
N GLU A 499 -21.91 -22.24 7.10
CA GLU A 499 -22.20 -22.27 8.53
C GLU A 499 -20.92 -22.17 9.37
N ALA A 500 -19.84 -22.83 8.96
CA ALA A 500 -18.55 -22.74 9.63
C ALA A 500 -17.96 -21.31 9.56
N ILE A 501 -18.02 -20.65 8.39
CA ILE A 501 -17.59 -19.25 8.23
C ILE A 501 -18.38 -18.34 9.16
N ARG A 502 -19.72 -18.46 9.17
CA ARG A 502 -20.58 -17.66 10.04
C ARG A 502 -20.27 -17.89 11.53
N SER A 503 -20.18 -19.14 11.95
CA SER A 503 -19.89 -19.50 13.35
C SER A 503 -18.50 -19.02 13.78
N ARG A 504 -17.51 -19.09 12.87
CA ARG A 504 -16.17 -18.55 13.10
C ARG A 504 -16.19 -17.03 13.23
N ALA A 505 -16.93 -16.32 12.37
CA ALA A 505 -17.09 -14.86 12.44
C ALA A 505 -17.76 -14.43 13.76
N ASP A 506 -18.79 -15.17 14.22
CA ASP A 506 -19.45 -14.93 15.51
C ASP A 506 -18.50 -15.14 16.67
N TYR A 507 -17.75 -16.23 16.66
CA TYR A 507 -16.73 -16.54 17.67
C TYR A 507 -15.66 -15.44 17.75
N LEU A 508 -15.08 -15.04 16.63
CA LEU A 508 -14.04 -13.98 16.59
C LEU A 508 -14.60 -12.65 17.11
N THR A 509 -15.82 -12.29 16.72
CA THR A 509 -16.48 -11.08 17.21
C THR A 509 -16.70 -11.10 18.73
N ALA A 510 -17.01 -12.25 19.31
CA ALA A 510 -17.23 -12.40 20.74
C ALA A 510 -15.93 -12.46 21.56
N THR A 511 -14.86 -13.02 21.02
CA THR A 511 -13.64 -13.35 21.79
C THR A 511 -12.47 -12.40 21.59
N LEU A 512 -12.36 -11.75 20.42
CA LEU A 512 -11.30 -10.77 20.18
C LEU A 512 -11.54 -9.48 20.98
N PRO A 513 -10.50 -8.82 21.50
CA PRO A 513 -10.62 -7.49 22.08
C PRO A 513 -10.98 -6.46 21.01
N SER A 514 -11.46 -5.28 21.40
CA SER A 514 -11.48 -4.15 20.47
C SER A 514 -10.07 -3.76 20.08
N GLN A 515 -9.92 -3.15 18.89
CA GLN A 515 -8.59 -2.71 18.44
C GLN A 515 -8.00 -1.67 19.41
N TYR A 516 -8.83 -0.80 19.97
CA TYR A 516 -8.39 0.16 20.97
C TYR A 516 -7.86 -0.51 22.23
N GLU A 517 -8.58 -1.49 22.80
CA GLU A 517 -8.15 -2.22 24.01
C GLU A 517 -6.80 -2.89 23.80
N TYR A 518 -6.63 -3.61 22.70
CA TYR A 518 -5.37 -4.29 22.40
C TYR A 518 -4.23 -3.29 22.24
N LEU A 519 -4.37 -2.28 21.36
CA LEU A 519 -3.32 -1.31 21.10
C LEU A 519 -2.98 -0.47 22.34
N SER A 520 -3.97 -0.10 23.15
CA SER A 520 -3.72 0.61 24.41
C SER A 520 -2.88 -0.19 25.37
N SER A 521 -3.08 -1.52 25.47
CA SER A 521 -2.24 -2.37 26.29
C SER A 521 -0.80 -2.45 25.80
N GLN A 522 -0.59 -2.41 24.47
CA GLN A 522 0.76 -2.43 23.87
C GLN A 522 1.47 -1.08 24.00
N TYR A 523 0.74 0.05 23.98
CA TYR A 523 1.31 1.39 23.96
C TYR A 523 1.57 1.97 25.36
N GLN A 524 1.02 1.38 26.40
CA GLN A 524 1.22 1.80 27.80
C GLN A 524 2.51 1.27 28.44
N ASN A 525 3.23 0.34 27.80
CA ASN A 525 4.49 -0.23 28.27
C ASN A 525 5.69 0.14 27.36
N PRO A 526 6.08 1.44 27.24
CA PRO A 526 7.27 1.79 26.45
C PRO A 526 8.60 1.51 27.16
N GLU A 527 8.62 1.00 28.41
CA GLU A 527 9.83 0.96 29.25
C GLU A 527 10.77 -0.24 29.02
N GLU A 528 10.44 -1.21 28.18
CA GLU A 528 11.40 -2.29 27.85
C GLU A 528 12.13 -2.13 26.51
N GLY A 529 11.78 -1.08 25.71
CA GLY A 529 12.43 -0.76 24.43
C GLY A 529 13.28 0.50 24.51
N GLY A 530 14.42 0.47 25.18
CA GLY A 530 15.29 1.62 25.39
C GLY A 530 15.83 2.28 24.13
N LEU A 531 15.10 3.23 23.52
CA LEU A 531 15.59 3.99 22.35
C LEU A 531 15.13 5.46 22.18
N VAL A 532 14.33 6.06 23.06
CA VAL A 532 13.81 7.44 22.81
C VAL A 532 13.80 8.34 24.05
N ALA A 533 14.65 8.17 25.03
CA ALA A 533 14.80 9.14 26.15
C ALA A 533 15.79 10.30 25.87
N ALA A 534 16.50 10.31 24.73
CA ALA A 534 17.59 11.27 24.49
C ALA A 534 17.25 12.45 23.56
N ALA A 535 16.12 12.47 22.87
CA ALA A 535 15.79 13.53 21.89
C ALA A 535 14.81 14.60 22.39
N ALA A 536 14.19 14.43 23.55
CA ALA A 536 13.25 15.41 24.10
C ALA A 536 13.87 16.46 25.05
N ALA A 537 15.17 16.33 25.38
CA ALA A 537 15.83 17.20 26.34
C ALA A 537 16.70 18.33 25.74
N SER A 538 16.74 18.49 24.39
CA SER A 538 17.56 19.53 23.74
C SER A 538 16.78 20.54 22.89
N GLY A 539 15.51 20.70 23.13
CA GLY A 539 14.64 21.66 22.41
C GLY A 539 13.99 22.69 23.31
N GLY A 540 14.78 23.31 24.23
CA GLY A 540 14.28 24.38 25.07
C GLY A 540 15.43 25.25 25.54
N ALA A 541 15.90 26.19 24.70
CA ALA A 541 16.47 27.49 25.07
C ALA A 541 16.53 28.33 23.79
#